data_b5c2e3b81529cc4a538de6532c0dc7e1
#
_entry.id   b5c2e3b81529cc4a538de6532c0dc7e1
#
_cell.length_a   1.000
_cell.length_b   1.000
_cell.length_c   1.000
_cell.angle_alpha   90.00
_cell.angle_beta   90.00
_cell.angle_gamma   90.00
#
_symmetry.space_group_name_H-M   'P 1'
#
loop_
_entity.id
_entity.type
_entity.pdbx_description
1 polymer ?
#
loop_
_entity_poly.entity_id
_entity_poly.type
_entity_poly.pdbx_seq_one_letter_code
_entity_poly.pdbx_strand_id
1 'polypeptide(L)'
;MSKETKDFFKTYTDFVTKVTSDPSLDIEALVNRISEIDSSSSIKSPRLLTAALGLGSETGEFVEIVKKMYLQGKPPSEDNIFHMKRELGDIMWYWVTACAALD
;
A
#
# COMPACT_ATOMS: atom_id res chain seq x y z
N MET A 1 28.72 -8.73 0.17
CA MET A 1 28.09 -8.94 -1.14
C MET A 1 29.16 -9.08 -2.19
N SER A 2 29.08 -10.10 -3.02
CA SER A 2 30.06 -10.33 -4.10
C SER A 2 29.98 -9.26 -5.17
N LYS A 3 31.04 -9.17 -5.99
CA LYS A 3 31.07 -8.25 -7.13
C LYS A 3 29.95 -8.57 -8.11
N GLU A 4 29.73 -9.85 -8.41
CA GLU A 4 28.69 -10.30 -9.33
C GLU A 4 27.30 -9.91 -8.84
N THR A 5 27.04 -10.02 -7.56
CA THR A 5 25.77 -9.62 -6.94
C THR A 5 25.57 -8.10 -7.03
N LYS A 6 26.65 -7.32 -6.78
CA LYS A 6 26.59 -5.85 -6.90
C LYS A 6 26.32 -5.43 -8.34
N ASP A 7 26.99 -6.08 -9.31
CA ASP A 7 26.78 -5.77 -10.73
C ASP A 7 25.34 -6.10 -11.16
N PHE A 8 24.78 -7.22 -10.66
CA PHE A 8 23.38 -7.58 -10.92
C PHE A 8 22.43 -6.52 -10.39
N PHE A 9 22.60 -6.11 -9.13
CA PHE A 9 21.75 -5.09 -8.52
C PHE A 9 21.84 -3.76 -9.26
N LYS A 10 23.03 -3.36 -9.68
CA LYS A 10 23.21 -2.14 -10.45
C LYS A 10 22.46 -2.20 -11.77
N THR A 11 22.63 -3.29 -12.51
CA THR A 11 21.96 -3.48 -13.81
C THR A 11 20.45 -3.48 -13.66
N TYR A 12 19.94 -4.19 -12.63
CA TYR A 12 18.51 -4.25 -12.36
C TYR A 12 17.96 -2.89 -11.93
N THR A 13 18.70 -2.18 -11.08
CA THR A 13 18.30 -0.85 -10.62
C THR A 13 18.23 0.13 -11.79
N ASP A 14 19.20 0.08 -12.70
CA ASP A 14 19.19 0.93 -13.90
C ASP A 14 17.96 0.64 -14.77
N PHE A 15 17.62 -0.64 -14.93
CA PHE A 15 16.43 -1.04 -15.68
C PHE A 15 15.15 -0.53 -15.00
N VAL A 16 15.02 -0.77 -13.70
CA VAL A 16 13.84 -0.34 -12.94
C VAL A 16 13.67 1.18 -13.02
N THR A 17 14.76 1.93 -12.90
CA THR A 17 14.71 3.39 -12.99
C THR A 17 14.21 3.85 -14.36
N LYS A 18 14.62 3.17 -15.43
CA LYS A 18 14.18 3.53 -16.79
C LYS A 18 12.68 3.36 -17.01
N VAL A 19 12.06 2.42 -16.32
CA VAL A 19 10.62 2.15 -16.46
C VAL A 19 9.79 2.75 -15.33
N THR A 20 10.41 3.51 -14.44
CA THR A 20 9.72 4.18 -13.33
C THR A 20 9.30 5.59 -13.78
N SER A 21 8.08 5.98 -13.42
CA SER A 21 7.54 7.29 -13.79
C SER A 21 8.24 8.43 -13.02
N ASP A 22 8.23 9.61 -13.60
CA ASP A 22 8.84 10.79 -12.98
C ASP A 22 8.30 11.09 -11.57
N PRO A 23 6.98 11.02 -11.30
CA PRO A 23 6.48 11.25 -9.94
C PRO A 23 7.04 10.30 -8.88
N SER A 24 7.55 9.15 -9.29
CA SER A 24 8.18 8.21 -8.36
C SER A 24 9.66 8.48 -8.14
N LEU A 25 10.27 9.35 -8.96
CA LEU A 25 11.70 9.66 -8.92
C LEU A 25 11.98 11.08 -8.45
N ASP A 26 11.01 11.96 -8.53
CA ASP A 26 11.22 13.39 -8.29
C ASP A 26 10.05 13.97 -7.49
N ILE A 27 10.36 14.59 -6.36
CA ILE A 27 9.35 15.14 -5.47
C ILE A 27 8.54 16.26 -6.13
N GLU A 28 9.19 17.10 -6.92
CA GLU A 28 8.51 18.19 -7.60
C GLU A 28 7.49 17.67 -8.63
N ALA A 29 7.88 16.63 -9.38
CA ALA A 29 6.97 15.98 -10.32
C ALA A 29 5.77 15.36 -9.60
N LEU A 30 5.98 14.76 -8.43
CA LEU A 30 4.89 14.19 -7.62
C LEU A 30 3.93 15.28 -7.12
N VAL A 31 4.48 16.37 -6.57
CA VAL A 31 3.66 17.48 -6.08
C VAL A 31 2.85 18.09 -7.22
N ASN A 32 3.46 18.30 -8.37
CA ASN A 32 2.77 18.84 -9.55
C ASN A 32 1.65 17.91 -10.01
N ARG A 33 1.89 16.58 -10.00
CA ARG A 33 0.85 15.63 -10.42
C ARG A 33 -0.33 15.62 -9.44
N ILE A 34 -0.07 15.69 -8.14
CA ILE A 34 -1.13 15.78 -7.12
C ILE A 34 -1.96 17.06 -7.37
N SER A 35 -1.31 18.17 -7.63
CA SER A 35 -1.98 19.44 -7.92
C SER A 35 -2.83 19.37 -9.20
N GLU A 36 -2.33 18.70 -10.24
CA GLU A 36 -3.08 18.50 -11.48
C GLU A 36 -4.35 17.67 -11.23
N ILE A 37 -4.26 16.61 -10.46
CA ILE A 37 -5.42 15.78 -10.11
C ILE A 37 -6.43 16.60 -9.31
N ASP A 38 -5.98 17.34 -8.31
CA ASP A 38 -6.84 18.17 -7.48
C ASP A 38 -7.55 19.26 -8.30
N SER A 39 -6.88 19.87 -9.27
CA SER A 39 -7.45 20.96 -10.06
C SER A 39 -8.32 20.45 -11.21
N SER A 40 -8.13 19.23 -11.69
CA SER A 40 -8.87 18.66 -12.84
C SER A 40 -9.98 17.69 -12.44
N SER A 41 -10.19 17.43 -11.16
CA SER A 41 -11.19 16.47 -10.69
C SER A 41 -11.69 16.88 -9.30
N SER A 42 -12.72 16.17 -8.83
CA SER A 42 -13.24 16.33 -7.47
C SER A 42 -12.52 15.44 -6.45
N ILE A 43 -11.47 14.73 -6.88
CA ILE A 43 -10.74 13.81 -6.01
C ILE A 43 -10.03 14.59 -4.89
N LYS A 44 -10.19 14.10 -3.66
CA LYS A 44 -9.51 14.64 -2.49
C LYS A 44 -8.25 13.82 -2.27
N SER A 45 -7.13 14.25 -2.89
CA SER A 45 -5.89 13.47 -2.94
C SER A 45 -5.31 13.08 -1.59
N PRO A 46 -5.20 13.98 -0.58
CA PRO A 46 -4.68 13.53 0.72
C PRO A 46 -5.49 12.40 1.32
N ARG A 47 -6.80 12.48 1.22
CA ARG A 47 -7.70 11.47 1.78
C ARG A 47 -7.62 10.16 1.00
N LEU A 48 -7.51 10.24 -0.33
CA LEU A 48 -7.38 9.06 -1.18
C LEU A 48 -6.06 8.33 -0.91
N LEU A 49 -4.96 9.07 -0.75
CA LEU A 49 -3.67 8.48 -0.42
C LEU A 49 -3.70 7.77 0.93
N THR A 50 -4.29 8.41 1.95
CA THR A 50 -4.48 7.79 3.26
C THR A 50 -5.26 6.48 3.15
N ALA A 51 -6.37 6.51 2.43
CA ALA A 51 -7.22 5.33 2.27
C ALA A 51 -6.52 4.21 1.52
N ALA A 52 -5.82 4.53 0.43
CA ALA A 52 -5.12 3.51 -0.37
C ALA A 52 -4.04 2.80 0.44
N LEU A 53 -3.22 3.57 1.15
CA LEU A 53 -2.15 2.99 1.97
C LEU A 53 -2.72 2.20 3.14
N GLY A 54 -3.77 2.71 3.77
CA GLY A 54 -4.44 2.02 4.88
C GLY A 54 -5.10 0.72 4.45
N LEU A 55 -5.81 0.71 3.32
CA LEU A 55 -6.43 -0.50 2.78
C LEU A 55 -5.39 -1.60 2.55
N GLY A 56 -4.27 -1.24 1.91
CA GLY A 56 -3.20 -2.20 1.65
C GLY A 56 -2.61 -2.76 2.94
N SER A 57 -2.33 -1.89 3.90
CA SER A 57 -1.74 -2.28 5.18
C SER A 57 -2.66 -3.19 5.98
N GLU A 58 -3.92 -2.83 6.17
CA GLU A 58 -4.86 -3.59 6.99
C GLU A 58 -5.25 -4.92 6.33
N THR A 59 -5.38 -4.92 5.01
CA THR A 59 -5.62 -6.16 4.26
C THR A 59 -4.45 -7.13 4.45
N GLY A 60 -3.22 -6.62 4.42
CA GLY A 60 -2.03 -7.43 4.68
C GLY A 60 -2.00 -8.02 6.07
N GLU A 61 -2.39 -7.24 7.09
CA GLU A 61 -2.47 -7.74 8.47
C GLU A 61 -3.51 -8.83 8.62
N PHE A 62 -4.68 -8.67 8.00
CA PHE A 62 -5.71 -9.70 7.99
C PHE A 62 -5.21 -11.00 7.34
N VAL A 63 -4.60 -10.87 6.15
CA VAL A 63 -4.04 -12.01 5.41
C VAL A 63 -2.97 -12.73 6.23
N GLU A 64 -2.13 -11.98 6.95
CA GLU A 64 -1.07 -12.56 7.77
C GLU A 64 -1.62 -13.46 8.88
N ILE A 65 -2.71 -13.03 9.55
CA ILE A 65 -3.35 -13.85 10.58
C ILE A 65 -3.89 -15.14 9.96
N VAL A 66 -4.59 -15.03 8.83
CA VAL A 66 -5.15 -16.20 8.13
C VAL A 66 -4.04 -17.16 7.72
N LYS A 67 -2.97 -16.65 7.13
CA LYS A 67 -1.83 -17.46 6.70
C LYS A 67 -1.22 -18.22 7.88
N LYS A 68 -1.03 -17.55 9.00
CA LYS A 68 -0.43 -18.19 10.18
C LYS A 68 -1.30 -19.31 10.74
N MET A 69 -2.63 -19.12 10.74
CA MET A 69 -3.53 -20.17 11.23
C MET A 69 -3.53 -21.38 10.30
N TYR A 70 -3.71 -21.17 9.02
CA TYR A 70 -3.88 -22.28 8.07
C TYR A 70 -2.58 -22.94 7.63
N LEU A 71 -1.50 -22.18 7.57
CA LEU A 71 -0.25 -22.68 6.99
C LEU A 71 0.89 -22.82 8.00
N GLN A 72 0.79 -22.22 9.17
CA GLN A 72 1.87 -22.22 10.17
C GLN A 72 1.42 -22.76 11.53
N GLY A 73 0.27 -23.39 11.60
CA GLY A 73 -0.19 -24.09 12.80
C GLY A 73 -0.58 -23.19 13.97
N LYS A 74 -0.83 -21.92 13.76
CA LYS A 74 -1.33 -21.05 14.83
C LYS A 74 -2.79 -21.38 15.14
N PRO A 75 -3.21 -21.35 16.41
CA PRO A 75 -4.55 -21.77 16.78
C PRO A 75 -5.62 -20.77 16.36
N PRO A 76 -6.84 -21.24 16.04
CA PRO A 76 -7.99 -20.34 15.82
C PRO A 76 -8.55 -19.88 17.18
N SER A 77 -7.71 -19.21 17.96
CA SER A 77 -8.03 -18.74 19.29
C SER A 77 -9.02 -17.56 19.24
N GLU A 78 -9.68 -17.30 20.36
CA GLU A 78 -10.54 -16.13 20.49
C GLU A 78 -9.79 -14.84 20.20
N ASP A 79 -8.50 -14.79 20.60
CA ASP A 79 -7.65 -13.63 20.37
C ASP A 79 -7.40 -13.43 18.86
N ASN A 80 -7.05 -14.50 18.14
CA ASN A 80 -6.85 -14.41 16.70
C ASN A 80 -8.13 -14.06 15.96
N ILE A 81 -9.26 -14.60 16.38
CA ILE A 81 -10.57 -14.27 15.81
C ILE A 81 -10.91 -12.80 16.06
N PHE A 82 -10.64 -12.31 17.27
CA PHE A 82 -10.84 -10.90 17.60
C PHE A 82 -10.01 -9.99 16.71
N HIS A 83 -8.73 -10.32 16.54
CA HIS A 83 -7.84 -9.51 15.69
C HIS A 83 -8.27 -9.51 14.24
N MET A 84 -8.75 -10.66 13.70
CA MET A 84 -9.29 -10.69 12.34
C MET A 84 -10.50 -9.77 12.18
N LYS A 85 -11.40 -9.79 13.13
CA LYS A 85 -12.59 -8.91 13.11
C LYS A 85 -12.19 -7.43 13.20
N ARG A 86 -11.17 -7.13 14.02
CA ARG A 86 -10.65 -5.77 14.17
C ARG A 86 -10.04 -5.27 12.85
N GLU A 87 -9.25 -6.12 12.18
CA GLU A 87 -8.66 -5.74 10.89
C GLU A 87 -9.73 -5.53 9.82
N LEU A 88 -10.80 -6.33 9.83
CA LEU A 88 -11.93 -6.13 8.91
C LEU A 88 -12.63 -4.81 9.17
N GLY A 89 -12.76 -4.42 10.43
CA GLY A 89 -13.32 -3.12 10.80
C GLY A 89 -12.44 -1.96 10.29
N ASP A 90 -11.13 -2.10 10.43
CA ASP A 90 -10.18 -1.09 9.94
C ASP A 90 -10.20 -1.01 8.41
N ILE A 91 -10.34 -2.14 7.72
CA ILE A 91 -10.50 -2.18 6.26
C ILE A 91 -11.75 -1.41 5.85
N MET A 92 -12.86 -1.62 6.55
CA MET A 92 -14.11 -0.91 6.29
C MET A 92 -13.95 0.60 6.49
N TRP A 93 -13.22 1.01 7.53
CA TRP A 93 -12.95 2.42 7.79
C TRP A 93 -12.22 3.06 6.61
N TYR A 94 -11.18 2.40 6.11
CA TYR A 94 -10.42 2.91 4.97
C TYR A 94 -11.23 2.86 3.67
N TRP A 95 -12.09 1.86 3.51
CA TRP A 95 -12.98 1.79 2.36
C TRP A 95 -13.93 2.98 2.32
N VAL A 96 -14.55 3.30 3.45
CA VAL A 96 -15.44 4.48 3.56
C VAL A 96 -14.64 5.77 3.29
N THR A 97 -13.43 5.86 3.83
CA THR A 97 -12.54 7.00 3.60
C THR A 97 -12.23 7.17 2.11
N ALA A 98 -11.97 6.06 1.40
CA ALA A 98 -11.75 6.08 -0.03
C ALA A 98 -12.98 6.58 -0.80
N CYS A 99 -14.16 6.07 -0.45
CA CYS A 99 -15.41 6.52 -1.05
C CYS A 99 -15.60 8.03 -0.87
N ALA A 100 -15.33 8.53 0.33
CA ALA A 100 -15.45 9.96 0.62
C ALA A 100 -14.43 10.81 -0.16
N ALA A 101 -13.27 10.23 -0.47
CA ALA A 101 -12.25 10.93 -1.27
C ALA A 101 -12.64 11.06 -2.73
N LEU A 102 -13.50 10.18 -3.24
CA LEU A 102 -13.91 10.10 -4.64
C LEU A 102 -15.24 10.80 -4.92
N ASP A 103 -15.93 11.22 -3.88
CA ASP A 103 -17.25 11.83 -3.99
C ASP A 103 -17.26 13.36 -4.28
#